data_e905b3669fe8b10532423e471de78680
#
_entry.id   e905b3669fe8b10532423e471de78680
#
_cell.length_a   1.000
_cell.length_b   1.000
_cell.length_c   1.000
_cell.angle_alpha   90.00
_cell.angle_beta   90.00
_cell.angle_gamma   90.00
#
_symmetry.space_group_name_H-M   'P 1'
#
loop_
_entity.id
_entity.type
_entity.pdbx_description
1 polymer ?
#
loop_
_entity_poly.entity_id
_entity_poly.type
_entity_poly.pdbx_seq_one_letter_code
_entity_poly.pdbx_strand_id
1 'polypeptide(L)'
;MKTAGPLDAFLNILLFVPLGFGLAEKLRERRMSRTATFCLALVAGAVLSYSIEITQIYIPLRDSGWEDVFTNTTGSVVGFFLFELLGASVIRLLSQFEAALHSWLTPRCIAILLPIYFLAWFAFSATLQTQTRLSNWYAGCLLLLGNESTGQKAWKGEIAQLQISDRAIPDAVALQLSSGQTSLEAFPWRATYNFKGVPPFNDSNGSLPALSWTPAAPVSVATGFVALNGESWLTSGSSVAALVSDVQKSNQFAIHVICSAAVPDIGTGEIISISRSPSFTDLTLKQEEANLVFWFRSPLSVKRAILAWYVPNVFTDGKPRNIVYSYDGANLSLYIDGKKSTRLYRLGPGAALARMLRKIRPSELEGYSDIYCVLVFFPAGIILGIAAERRTPSKAMVLWSLALYSIVPAFLFELILVRVSGRPFSISNFLFSALLVIAGVLWIRSDEESPAALPVRQEA
;
A
#
# COMPACT_ATOMS: atom_id res chain seq x y z
N MET A 1 -6.28 12.77 21.54
CA MET A 1 -5.85 13.68 20.46
C MET A 1 -4.33 13.65 20.42
N LYS A 2 -3.72 13.19 19.36
CA LYS A 2 -2.26 13.31 19.17
C LYS A 2 -2.03 14.66 18.50
N THR A 3 -1.26 15.52 19.14
CA THR A 3 -0.80 16.77 18.53
C THR A 3 0.01 16.46 17.29
N ALA A 4 -0.30 17.14 16.19
CA ALA A 4 0.49 17.06 14.96
C ALA A 4 1.96 17.40 15.27
N GLY A 5 2.90 16.62 14.76
CA GLY A 5 4.30 16.92 14.95
C GLY A 5 4.69 18.24 14.26
N PRO A 6 5.73 18.94 14.71
CA PRO A 6 6.16 20.20 14.08
C PRO A 6 6.40 20.07 12.57
N LEU A 7 6.86 18.91 12.11
CA LEU A 7 7.06 18.62 10.70
C LEU A 7 5.72 18.50 9.94
N ASP A 8 4.71 17.86 10.54
CA ASP A 8 3.39 17.71 9.93
C ASP A 8 2.72 19.09 9.77
N ALA A 9 2.80 19.93 10.81
CA ALA A 9 2.32 21.30 10.76
C ALA A 9 3.02 22.13 9.66
N PHE A 10 4.34 22.00 9.54
CA PHE A 10 5.10 22.68 8.49
C PHE A 10 4.70 22.22 7.08
N LEU A 11 4.53 20.93 6.88
CA LEU A 11 4.11 20.37 5.59
C LEU A 11 2.68 20.80 5.21
N ASN A 12 1.78 20.87 6.16
CA ASN A 12 0.42 21.36 5.96
C ASN A 12 0.42 22.83 5.54
N ILE A 13 1.19 23.67 6.21
CA ILE A 13 1.38 25.07 5.80
C ILE A 13 1.90 25.14 4.37
N LEU A 14 2.99 24.43 4.07
CA LEU A 14 3.63 24.44 2.75
C LEU A 14 2.70 23.99 1.63
N LEU A 15 1.83 23.02 1.90
CA LEU A 15 0.86 22.49 0.94
C LEU A 15 -0.17 23.56 0.49
N PHE A 16 -0.57 24.46 1.40
CA PHE A 16 -1.59 25.46 1.12
C PHE A 16 -1.04 26.83 0.67
N VAL A 17 0.29 27.02 0.71
CA VAL A 17 0.92 28.24 0.16
C VAL A 17 0.58 28.47 -1.31
N PRO A 18 0.68 27.46 -2.22
CA PRO A 18 0.32 27.64 -3.62
C PRO A 18 -1.15 28.07 -3.84
N LEU A 19 -2.08 27.54 -3.01
CA LEU A 19 -3.49 27.93 -3.05
C LEU A 19 -3.66 29.42 -2.77
N GLY A 20 -3.07 29.90 -1.67
CA GLY A 20 -3.18 31.30 -1.27
C GLY A 20 -2.50 32.24 -2.28
N PHE A 21 -1.33 31.84 -2.80
CA PHE A 21 -0.60 32.61 -3.80
C PHE A 21 -1.34 32.72 -5.13
N GLY A 22 -1.81 31.61 -5.71
CA GLY A 22 -2.52 31.60 -6.98
C GLY A 22 -3.90 32.27 -6.90
N LEU A 23 -4.59 32.11 -5.76
CA LEU A 23 -5.86 32.83 -5.53
C LEU A 23 -5.62 34.34 -5.44
N ALA A 24 -4.57 34.78 -4.75
CA ALA A 24 -4.20 36.19 -4.64
C ALA A 24 -3.88 36.77 -6.03
N GLU A 25 -3.09 36.10 -6.84
CA GLU A 25 -2.79 36.46 -8.21
C GLU A 25 -4.06 36.67 -9.03
N LYS A 26 -4.94 35.65 -9.08
CA LYS A 26 -6.16 35.67 -9.90
C LYS A 26 -7.15 36.75 -9.48
N LEU A 27 -7.31 37.00 -8.18
CA LEU A 27 -8.21 38.01 -7.66
C LEU A 27 -7.66 39.43 -7.86
N ARG A 28 -6.35 39.61 -7.77
CA ARG A 28 -5.68 40.90 -8.04
C ARG A 28 -5.73 41.25 -9.54
N GLU A 29 -5.60 40.27 -10.43
CA GLU A 29 -5.86 40.47 -11.86
C GLU A 29 -7.27 40.97 -12.13
N ARG A 30 -8.28 40.49 -11.37
CA ARG A 30 -9.68 40.96 -11.42
C ARG A 30 -9.90 42.31 -10.71
N ARG A 31 -8.81 43.03 -10.35
CA ARG A 31 -8.83 44.34 -9.67
C ARG A 31 -9.55 44.34 -8.29
N MET A 32 -9.60 43.21 -7.63
CA MET A 32 -10.15 43.16 -6.27
C MET A 32 -9.24 43.89 -5.27
N SER A 33 -9.84 44.48 -4.23
CA SER A 33 -9.09 45.12 -3.18
C SER A 33 -8.21 44.13 -2.40
N ARG A 34 -7.12 44.63 -1.83
CA ARG A 34 -6.20 43.82 -1.03
C ARG A 34 -6.89 43.13 0.13
N THR A 35 -7.76 43.82 0.83
CA THR A 35 -8.54 43.28 1.96
C THR A 35 -9.51 42.19 1.51
N ALA A 36 -10.24 42.40 0.42
CA ALA A 36 -11.14 41.37 -0.13
C ALA A 36 -10.38 40.11 -0.57
N THR A 37 -9.22 40.28 -1.23
CA THR A 37 -8.36 39.20 -1.63
C THR A 37 -7.84 38.39 -0.42
N PHE A 38 -7.40 39.09 0.63
CA PHE A 38 -6.97 38.44 1.88
C PHE A 38 -8.11 37.63 2.51
N CYS A 39 -9.30 38.23 2.65
CA CYS A 39 -10.45 37.55 3.23
C CYS A 39 -10.84 36.30 2.43
N LEU A 40 -10.82 36.40 1.09
CA LEU A 40 -11.14 35.25 0.23
C LEU A 40 -10.07 34.16 0.30
N ALA A 41 -8.79 34.49 0.37
CA ALA A 41 -7.72 33.52 0.54
C ALA A 41 -7.84 32.78 1.88
N LEU A 42 -8.14 33.50 2.96
CA LEU A 42 -8.37 32.92 4.28
C LEU A 42 -9.58 31.99 4.29
N VAL A 43 -10.72 32.47 3.75
CA VAL A 43 -11.97 31.68 3.72
C VAL A 43 -11.80 30.45 2.81
N ALA A 44 -11.20 30.60 1.64
CA ALA A 44 -10.99 29.48 0.74
C ALA A 44 -10.06 28.41 1.36
N GLY A 45 -8.97 28.83 2.02
CA GLY A 45 -8.09 27.94 2.76
C GLY A 45 -8.81 27.19 3.88
N ALA A 46 -9.63 27.90 4.67
CA ALA A 46 -10.40 27.32 5.76
C ALA A 46 -11.48 26.33 5.24
N VAL A 47 -12.25 26.72 4.24
CA VAL A 47 -13.32 25.89 3.66
C VAL A 47 -12.74 24.63 3.01
N LEU A 48 -11.68 24.78 2.22
CA LEU A 48 -11.04 23.61 1.58
C LEU A 48 -10.46 22.66 2.64
N SER A 49 -9.74 23.20 3.61
CA SER A 49 -9.17 22.38 4.69
C SER A 49 -10.25 21.69 5.50
N TYR A 50 -11.31 22.41 5.88
CA TYR A 50 -12.43 21.82 6.62
C TYR A 50 -13.15 20.73 5.80
N SER A 51 -13.30 20.92 4.50
CA SER A 51 -13.88 19.91 3.60
C SER A 51 -13.01 18.64 3.54
N ILE A 52 -11.68 18.82 3.53
CA ILE A 52 -10.74 17.70 3.59
C ILE A 52 -10.90 16.94 4.92
N GLU A 53 -10.96 17.64 6.05
CA GLU A 53 -11.13 17.03 7.38
C GLU A 53 -12.45 16.26 7.50
N ILE A 54 -13.56 16.82 6.99
CA ILE A 54 -14.85 16.11 6.93
C ILE A 54 -14.72 14.84 6.10
N THR A 55 -14.06 14.91 4.94
CA THR A 55 -13.85 13.74 4.09
C THR A 55 -13.00 12.68 4.80
N GLN A 56 -12.03 13.12 5.61
CA GLN A 56 -11.16 12.22 6.39
C GLN A 56 -11.90 11.49 7.52
N ILE A 57 -13.00 12.03 8.06
CA ILE A 57 -13.85 11.35 9.05
C ILE A 57 -14.40 10.01 8.48
N TYR A 58 -14.67 9.97 7.19
CA TYR A 58 -15.16 8.77 6.51
C TYR A 58 -14.05 7.77 6.13
N ILE A 59 -12.79 8.14 6.35
CA ILE A 59 -11.65 7.25 6.09
C ILE A 59 -11.25 6.58 7.40
N PRO A 60 -11.41 5.25 7.55
CA PRO A 60 -11.05 4.54 8.77
C PRO A 60 -9.60 4.78 9.16
N LEU A 61 -9.36 5.12 10.44
CA LEU A 61 -8.04 5.31 11.06
C LEU A 61 -7.28 6.60 10.70
N ARG A 62 -7.94 7.61 10.13
CA ARG A 62 -7.40 8.96 10.12
C ARG A 62 -7.92 9.76 11.31
N ASP A 63 -7.00 10.40 12.03
CA ASP A 63 -7.35 11.36 13.06
C ASP A 63 -7.56 12.71 12.36
N SER A 64 -8.80 13.15 12.19
CA SER A 64 -9.10 14.52 11.77
C SER A 64 -8.87 15.49 12.95
N GLY A 65 -8.27 16.64 12.69
CA GLY A 65 -7.90 17.57 13.74
C GLY A 65 -8.07 19.05 13.37
N TRP A 66 -8.57 19.85 14.30
CA TRP A 66 -8.61 21.30 14.12
C TRP A 66 -7.23 21.93 13.90
N GLU A 67 -6.16 21.27 14.35
CA GLU A 67 -4.78 21.69 14.11
C GLU A 67 -4.45 21.71 12.61
N ASP A 68 -4.93 20.72 11.83
CA ASP A 68 -4.73 20.65 10.39
C ASP A 68 -5.52 21.76 9.68
N VAL A 69 -6.73 22.05 10.10
CA VAL A 69 -7.51 23.20 9.56
C VAL A 69 -6.78 24.50 9.79
N PHE A 70 -6.23 24.69 10.98
CA PHE A 70 -5.51 25.91 11.32
C PHE A 70 -4.20 26.04 10.52
N THR A 71 -3.40 24.99 10.44
CA THR A 71 -2.10 25.01 9.72
C THR A 71 -2.30 25.19 8.23
N ASN A 72 -3.27 24.53 7.62
CA ASN A 72 -3.62 24.66 6.21
C ASN A 72 -4.12 26.09 5.88
N THR A 73 -5.01 26.62 6.71
CA THR A 73 -5.50 28.01 6.56
C THR A 73 -4.35 29.00 6.69
N THR A 74 -3.44 28.78 7.65
CA THR A 74 -2.22 29.59 7.81
C THR A 74 -1.37 29.53 6.54
N GLY A 75 -1.23 28.36 5.90
CA GLY A 75 -0.54 28.19 4.63
C GLY A 75 -1.13 29.06 3.51
N SER A 76 -2.46 29.10 3.39
CA SER A 76 -3.13 29.97 2.42
C SER A 76 -2.89 31.46 2.68
N VAL A 77 -2.90 31.88 3.95
CA VAL A 77 -2.57 33.25 4.35
C VAL A 77 -1.12 33.60 4.05
N VAL A 78 -0.19 32.69 4.34
CA VAL A 78 1.25 32.85 3.98
C VAL A 78 1.40 32.99 2.47
N GLY A 79 0.67 32.20 1.67
CA GLY A 79 0.65 32.29 0.22
C GLY A 79 0.21 33.66 -0.28
N PHE A 80 -0.87 34.20 0.31
CA PHE A 80 -1.32 35.57 0.01
C PHE A 80 -0.22 36.62 0.29
N PHE A 81 0.43 36.57 1.45
CA PHE A 81 1.51 37.51 1.78
C PHE A 81 2.73 37.35 0.89
N LEU A 82 3.09 36.11 0.54
CA LEU A 82 4.18 35.85 -0.42
C LEU A 82 3.86 36.44 -1.79
N PHE A 83 2.61 36.39 -2.26
CA PHE A 83 2.20 37.05 -3.49
C PHE A 83 2.33 38.59 -3.37
N GLU A 84 1.83 39.18 -2.28
CA GLU A 84 1.90 40.64 -2.08
C GLU A 84 3.37 41.15 -1.98
N LEU A 85 4.27 40.36 -1.40
CA LEU A 85 5.66 40.76 -1.21
C LEU A 85 6.55 40.43 -2.42
N LEU A 86 6.37 39.25 -3.01
CA LEU A 86 7.27 38.69 -4.01
C LEU A 86 6.58 38.32 -5.33
N GLY A 87 5.27 38.54 -5.46
CA GLY A 87 4.45 38.06 -6.58
C GLY A 87 5.05 38.45 -7.94
N ALA A 88 5.37 39.72 -8.13
CA ALA A 88 5.96 40.18 -9.39
C ALA A 88 7.31 39.52 -9.72
N SER A 89 8.11 39.21 -8.69
CA SER A 89 9.40 38.52 -8.88
C SER A 89 9.23 37.03 -9.13
N VAL A 90 8.32 36.39 -8.39
CA VAL A 90 8.00 34.97 -8.55
C VAL A 90 7.36 34.72 -9.92
N ILE A 91 6.37 35.53 -10.31
CA ILE A 91 5.71 35.40 -11.62
C ILE A 91 6.73 35.60 -12.75
N ARG A 92 7.61 36.62 -12.63
CA ARG A 92 8.66 36.84 -13.61
C ARG A 92 9.63 35.66 -13.68
N LEU A 93 10.02 35.10 -12.55
CA LEU A 93 10.87 33.91 -12.50
C LEU A 93 10.18 32.72 -13.13
N LEU A 94 8.91 32.48 -12.81
CA LEU A 94 8.11 31.41 -13.38
C LEU A 94 7.94 31.59 -14.90
N SER A 95 7.65 32.78 -15.37
CA SER A 95 7.53 33.06 -16.81
C SER A 95 8.87 32.92 -17.57
N GLN A 96 9.99 33.28 -16.95
CA GLN A 96 11.33 33.04 -17.52
C GLN A 96 11.64 31.53 -17.53
N PHE A 97 11.30 30.82 -16.46
CA PHE A 97 11.46 29.37 -16.40
C PHE A 97 10.56 28.66 -17.43
N GLU A 98 9.32 29.09 -17.56
CA GLU A 98 8.38 28.61 -18.57
C GLU A 98 8.92 28.87 -19.99
N ALA A 99 9.36 30.08 -20.30
CA ALA A 99 9.97 30.43 -21.58
C ALA A 99 11.24 29.60 -21.88
N ALA A 100 12.10 29.42 -20.88
CA ALA A 100 13.26 28.54 -20.97
C ALA A 100 12.83 27.08 -21.21
N LEU A 101 11.91 26.57 -20.40
CA LEU A 101 11.35 25.21 -20.55
C LEU A 101 10.74 25.03 -21.95
N HIS A 102 9.98 26.02 -22.41
CA HIS A 102 9.42 26.06 -23.76
C HIS A 102 10.49 26.05 -24.85
N SER A 103 11.64 26.71 -24.67
CA SER A 103 12.72 26.69 -25.66
C SER A 103 13.43 25.32 -25.72
N TRP A 104 13.55 24.64 -24.57
CA TRP A 104 14.23 23.34 -24.43
C TRP A 104 13.35 22.16 -24.81
N LEU A 105 12.05 22.20 -24.50
CA LEU A 105 11.09 21.12 -24.79
C LEU A 105 10.73 21.08 -26.28
N THR A 106 11.71 20.98 -27.15
CA THR A 106 11.45 20.69 -28.57
C THR A 106 10.94 19.25 -28.73
N PRO A 107 10.17 18.92 -29.77
CA PRO A 107 9.71 17.55 -30.01
C PRO A 107 10.84 16.53 -30.09
N ARG A 108 12.02 16.92 -30.54
CA ARG A 108 13.22 16.07 -30.57
C ARG A 108 13.73 15.80 -29.15
N CYS A 109 13.82 16.85 -28.33
CA CYS A 109 14.23 16.70 -26.93
C CYS A 109 13.27 15.82 -26.15
N ILE A 110 11.95 15.99 -26.35
CA ILE A 110 10.93 15.18 -25.67
C ILE A 110 10.98 13.71 -26.13
N ALA A 111 11.20 13.46 -27.42
CA ALA A 111 11.37 12.10 -27.94
C ALA A 111 12.58 11.37 -27.31
N ILE A 112 13.55 12.09 -26.76
CA ILE A 112 14.72 11.53 -26.08
C ILE A 112 14.51 11.52 -24.56
N LEU A 113 14.07 12.65 -24.01
CA LEU A 113 14.00 12.83 -22.54
C LEU A 113 12.89 11.99 -21.90
N LEU A 114 11.75 11.83 -22.57
CA LEU A 114 10.62 11.08 -22.01
C LEU A 114 10.90 9.56 -21.88
N PRO A 115 11.51 8.88 -22.87
CA PRO A 115 11.99 7.52 -22.66
C PRO A 115 13.04 7.41 -21.54
N ILE A 116 13.97 8.35 -21.42
CA ILE A 116 14.96 8.38 -20.33
C ILE A 116 14.26 8.55 -18.98
N TYR A 117 13.29 9.45 -18.89
CA TYR A 117 12.46 9.65 -17.69
C TYR A 117 11.77 8.36 -17.27
N PHE A 118 11.07 7.69 -18.19
CA PHE A 118 10.40 6.44 -17.89
C PHE A 118 11.40 5.33 -17.52
N LEU A 119 12.53 5.23 -18.23
CA LEU A 119 13.56 4.24 -17.92
C LEU A 119 14.10 4.44 -16.50
N ALA A 120 14.38 5.68 -16.09
CA ALA A 120 14.83 6.01 -14.75
C ALA A 120 13.78 5.64 -13.69
N TRP A 121 12.52 6.03 -13.91
CA TRP A 121 11.44 5.67 -12.99
C TRP A 121 11.19 4.17 -12.94
N PHE A 122 11.29 3.45 -14.04
CA PHE A 122 11.09 2.00 -14.07
C PHE A 122 12.22 1.26 -13.34
N ALA A 123 13.46 1.67 -13.55
CA ALA A 123 14.60 1.13 -12.81
C ALA A 123 14.48 1.40 -11.30
N PHE A 124 14.08 2.61 -10.92
CA PHE A 124 13.82 2.98 -9.53
C PHE A 124 12.66 2.17 -8.94
N SER A 125 11.55 2.04 -9.67
CA SER A 125 10.40 1.24 -9.24
C SER A 125 10.73 -0.24 -9.08
N ALA A 126 11.52 -0.79 -9.99
CA ALA A 126 12.01 -2.16 -9.88
C ALA A 126 12.85 -2.35 -8.60
N THR A 127 13.74 -1.41 -8.31
CA THR A 127 14.55 -1.42 -7.07
C THR A 127 13.67 -1.33 -5.82
N LEU A 128 12.69 -0.43 -5.79
CA LEU A 128 11.74 -0.31 -4.69
C LEU A 128 10.91 -1.58 -4.51
N GLN A 129 10.47 -2.20 -5.61
CA GLN A 129 9.68 -3.44 -5.58
C GLN A 129 10.47 -4.61 -4.98
N THR A 130 11.81 -4.65 -5.12
CA THR A 130 12.61 -5.70 -4.47
C THR A 130 12.51 -5.67 -2.95
N GLN A 131 12.21 -4.52 -2.34
CA GLN A 131 12.05 -4.39 -0.89
C GLN A 131 10.79 -5.10 -0.35
N THR A 132 9.85 -5.43 -1.22
CA THR A 132 8.61 -6.14 -0.85
C THR A 132 8.72 -7.66 -1.03
N ARG A 133 9.85 -8.14 -1.55
CA ARG A 133 10.08 -9.58 -1.78
C ARG A 133 10.32 -10.32 -0.47
N LEU A 134 9.99 -11.62 -0.48
CA LEU A 134 10.20 -12.52 0.65
C LEU A 134 11.62 -13.10 0.68
N SER A 135 12.57 -12.45 0.00
CA SER A 135 13.95 -12.92 -0.20
C SER A 135 14.77 -12.99 1.08
N ASN A 136 14.36 -12.33 2.16
CA ASN A 136 15.04 -12.32 3.45
C ASN A 136 14.43 -13.28 4.48
N TRP A 137 13.57 -14.21 4.05
CA TRP A 137 13.13 -15.32 4.87
C TRP A 137 14.30 -16.24 5.19
N TYR A 138 14.31 -16.80 6.40
CA TYR A 138 15.44 -17.56 6.91
C TYR A 138 15.17 -19.07 6.89
N ALA A 139 15.92 -19.81 6.08
CA ALA A 139 15.74 -21.24 5.88
C ALA A 139 15.89 -22.10 7.15
N GLY A 140 16.50 -21.56 8.22
CA GLY A 140 16.64 -22.24 9.49
C GLY A 140 15.43 -22.13 10.43
N CYS A 141 14.32 -21.49 10.02
CA CYS A 141 13.11 -21.38 10.82
C CYS A 141 12.39 -22.71 10.99
N LEU A 142 11.72 -22.85 12.14
CA LEU A 142 10.83 -23.96 12.47
C LEU A 142 9.37 -23.52 12.28
N LEU A 143 8.50 -24.46 12.00
CA LEU A 143 7.05 -24.26 12.10
C LEU A 143 6.61 -24.59 13.53
N LEU A 144 5.95 -23.62 14.18
CA LEU A 144 5.45 -23.75 15.55
C LEU A 144 3.95 -23.43 15.58
N LEU A 145 3.20 -24.17 16.36
CA LEU A 145 1.77 -23.94 16.62
C LEU A 145 1.53 -23.78 18.11
N GLY A 146 0.92 -22.67 18.49
CA GLY A 146 0.58 -22.34 19.87
C GLY A 146 1.68 -21.62 20.64
N ASN A 147 2.81 -21.31 20.01
CA ASN A 147 3.89 -20.52 20.63
C ASN A 147 4.87 -20.01 19.56
N GLU A 148 5.90 -19.29 19.99
CA GLU A 148 7.05 -18.90 19.20
C GLU A 148 8.32 -19.61 19.70
N SER A 149 9.43 -19.40 19.04
CA SER A 149 10.69 -20.14 19.27
C SER A 149 11.30 -20.00 20.66
N THR A 150 10.95 -18.96 21.43
CA THR A 150 11.44 -18.75 22.81
C THR A 150 10.52 -19.36 23.88
N GLY A 151 9.33 -19.79 23.49
CA GLY A 151 8.34 -20.33 24.41
C GLY A 151 7.59 -19.29 25.25
N GLN A 152 7.79 -17.98 24.97
CA GLN A 152 7.25 -16.92 25.85
C GLN A 152 5.90 -16.37 25.41
N LYS A 153 5.35 -16.82 24.27
CA LYS A 153 4.09 -16.33 23.70
C LYS A 153 3.09 -17.44 23.51
N ALA A 154 2.89 -18.20 24.59
CA ALA A 154 1.98 -19.32 24.56
C ALA A 154 0.55 -18.90 24.27
N TRP A 155 -0.08 -19.58 23.31
CA TRP A 155 -1.47 -19.41 22.96
C TRP A 155 -2.31 -20.57 23.51
N LYS A 156 -3.56 -20.26 23.89
CA LYS A 156 -4.55 -21.23 24.36
C LYS A 156 -5.70 -21.31 23.39
N GLY A 157 -5.97 -22.48 22.88
CA GLY A 157 -7.03 -22.70 21.92
C GLY A 157 -6.94 -24.05 21.24
N GLU A 158 -7.68 -24.21 20.16
CA GLU A 158 -7.72 -25.43 19.38
C GLU A 158 -7.39 -25.14 17.91
N ILE A 159 -6.65 -26.04 17.28
CA ILE A 159 -6.37 -26.00 15.83
C ILE A 159 -6.86 -27.31 15.23
N ALA A 160 -7.82 -27.22 14.27
CA ALA A 160 -8.37 -28.37 13.59
C ALA A 160 -7.61 -28.70 12.30
N GLN A 161 -7.13 -27.68 11.59
CA GLN A 161 -6.41 -27.88 10.33
C GLN A 161 -5.42 -26.74 10.11
N LEU A 162 -4.29 -27.06 9.50
CA LEU A 162 -3.34 -26.10 8.95
C LEU A 162 -2.93 -26.56 7.55
N GLN A 163 -3.06 -25.65 6.58
CA GLN A 163 -2.58 -25.82 5.22
C GLN A 163 -1.68 -24.64 4.84
N ILE A 164 -0.57 -24.92 4.18
CA ILE A 164 0.40 -23.92 3.76
C ILE A 164 0.75 -24.16 2.29
N SER A 165 0.86 -23.08 1.53
CA SER A 165 1.30 -23.10 0.13
C SER A 165 2.38 -22.05 -0.12
N ASP A 166 3.22 -22.31 -1.10
CA ASP A 166 4.20 -21.39 -1.70
C ASP A 166 3.60 -20.57 -2.85
N ARG A 167 2.28 -20.60 -3.02
CA ARG A 167 1.53 -19.85 -4.05
C ARG A 167 0.34 -19.15 -3.43
N ALA A 168 -0.05 -18.05 -4.06
CA ALA A 168 -1.28 -17.34 -3.71
C ALA A 168 -2.52 -18.14 -4.13
N ILE A 169 -3.56 -18.08 -3.32
CA ILE A 169 -4.86 -18.71 -3.62
C ILE A 169 -5.74 -17.75 -4.40
N PRO A 170 -6.40 -18.18 -5.48
CA PRO A 170 -7.42 -17.38 -6.15
C PRO A 170 -8.57 -16.99 -5.21
N ASP A 171 -9.10 -15.78 -5.37
CA ASP A 171 -10.16 -15.22 -4.50
C ASP A 171 -11.36 -16.15 -4.34
N ALA A 172 -11.83 -16.77 -5.43
CA ALA A 172 -12.97 -17.69 -5.41
C ALA A 172 -12.72 -18.92 -4.53
N VAL A 173 -11.51 -19.51 -4.66
CA VAL A 173 -11.10 -20.68 -3.86
C VAL A 173 -10.94 -20.30 -2.39
N ALA A 174 -10.34 -19.13 -2.11
CA ALA A 174 -10.15 -18.64 -0.75
C ALA A 174 -11.49 -18.37 -0.03
N LEU A 175 -12.47 -17.82 -0.75
CA LEU A 175 -13.83 -17.62 -0.21
C LEU A 175 -14.52 -18.96 0.10
N GLN A 176 -14.44 -19.94 -0.79
CA GLN A 176 -15.01 -21.28 -0.55
C GLN A 176 -14.35 -21.96 0.66
N LEU A 177 -13.02 -21.96 0.72
CA LEU A 177 -12.28 -22.54 1.85
C LEU A 177 -12.63 -21.85 3.17
N SER A 178 -12.65 -20.53 3.19
CA SER A 178 -12.96 -19.78 4.41
C SER A 178 -14.43 -19.92 4.85
N SER A 179 -15.34 -20.30 3.95
CA SER A 179 -16.74 -20.61 4.31
C SER A 179 -16.94 -22.04 4.84
N GLY A 180 -15.87 -22.84 4.91
CA GLY A 180 -15.96 -24.25 5.31
C GLY A 180 -16.50 -25.18 4.22
N GLN A 181 -16.65 -24.67 2.99
CA GLN A 181 -17.06 -25.49 1.85
C GLN A 181 -15.84 -26.23 1.29
N THR A 182 -16.05 -27.48 0.88
CA THR A 182 -15.01 -28.19 0.13
C THR A 182 -14.86 -27.49 -1.22
N SER A 183 -13.64 -26.97 -1.50
CA SER A 183 -13.36 -26.35 -2.79
C SER A 183 -13.57 -27.36 -3.92
N LEU A 184 -14.32 -26.97 -4.95
CA LEU A 184 -14.52 -27.77 -6.17
C LEU A 184 -13.21 -27.88 -6.97
N GLU A 185 -12.28 -26.93 -6.79
CA GLU A 185 -10.97 -26.95 -7.40
C GLU A 185 -9.91 -27.39 -6.39
N ALA A 186 -9.15 -28.41 -6.73
CA ALA A 186 -8.02 -28.88 -5.92
C ALA A 186 -6.91 -27.84 -5.95
N PHE A 187 -6.75 -27.08 -4.87
CA PHE A 187 -5.63 -26.16 -4.73
C PHE A 187 -4.38 -26.93 -4.30
N PRO A 188 -3.22 -26.73 -4.95
CA PRO A 188 -2.00 -27.44 -4.66
C PRO A 188 -1.34 -26.96 -3.37
N TRP A 189 -1.79 -27.49 -2.23
CA TRP A 189 -1.15 -27.25 -0.95
C TRP A 189 0.25 -27.84 -0.90
N ARG A 190 1.21 -27.09 -0.39
CA ARG A 190 2.57 -27.58 -0.14
C ARG A 190 2.62 -28.48 1.09
N ALA A 191 1.85 -28.12 2.12
CA ALA A 191 1.70 -28.93 3.33
C ALA A 191 0.28 -28.91 3.86
N THR A 192 -0.17 -30.02 4.43
CA THR A 192 -1.49 -30.18 5.07
C THR A 192 -1.35 -30.99 6.35
N TYR A 193 -1.62 -30.35 7.48
CA TYR A 193 -1.68 -30.99 8.78
C TYR A 193 -3.13 -31.15 9.21
N ASN A 194 -3.57 -32.40 9.36
CA ASN A 194 -4.86 -32.79 9.91
C ASN A 194 -4.61 -33.46 11.26
N PHE A 195 -5.11 -32.89 12.32
CA PHE A 195 -4.81 -33.32 13.70
C PHE A 195 -5.71 -34.48 14.11
N LYS A 196 -5.35 -35.70 13.61
CA LYS A 196 -6.01 -36.94 13.94
C LYS A 196 -4.98 -37.96 14.42
N GLY A 197 -5.34 -38.74 15.46
CA GLY A 197 -4.48 -39.77 15.98
C GLY A 197 -3.48 -39.25 17.04
N VAL A 198 -2.34 -39.89 17.10
CA VAL A 198 -1.28 -39.57 18.08
C VAL A 198 -0.13 -38.81 17.39
N PRO A 199 0.53 -37.88 18.10
CA PRO A 199 1.73 -37.22 17.58
C PRO A 199 2.89 -38.24 17.39
N PRO A 200 3.81 -38.01 16.49
CA PRO A 200 3.95 -36.81 15.65
C PRO A 200 2.90 -36.69 14.55
N PHE A 201 2.36 -35.49 14.36
CA PHE A 201 1.40 -35.24 13.28
C PHE A 201 2.14 -35.01 11.95
N ASN A 202 1.95 -35.93 11.03
CA ASN A 202 2.61 -35.87 9.73
C ASN A 202 1.89 -34.90 8.78
N ASP A 203 2.67 -34.22 7.96
CA ASP A 203 2.15 -33.53 6.77
C ASP A 203 1.62 -34.57 5.79
N SER A 204 0.34 -34.46 5.41
CA SER A 204 -0.31 -35.38 4.48
C SER A 204 0.32 -35.37 3.08
N ASN A 205 1.02 -34.29 2.73
CA ASN A 205 1.72 -34.14 1.44
C ASN A 205 3.20 -34.59 1.52
N GLY A 206 3.70 -34.87 2.74
CA GLY A 206 5.07 -35.33 2.96
C GLY A 206 6.18 -34.32 2.62
N SER A 207 5.83 -33.04 2.52
CA SER A 207 6.74 -31.98 2.10
C SER A 207 7.43 -31.27 3.26
N LEU A 208 6.80 -31.27 4.42
CA LEU A 208 7.31 -30.63 5.63
C LEU A 208 7.47 -31.64 6.78
N PRO A 209 8.36 -31.34 7.76
CA PRO A 209 8.56 -32.19 8.92
C PRO A 209 7.30 -32.40 9.75
N ALA A 210 7.19 -33.55 10.40
CA ALA A 210 6.11 -33.83 11.34
C ALA A 210 6.14 -32.88 12.55
N LEU A 211 4.98 -32.61 13.12
CA LEU A 211 4.81 -31.76 14.29
C LEU A 211 4.74 -32.59 15.57
N SER A 212 5.59 -32.30 16.54
CA SER A 212 5.68 -32.95 17.83
C SER A 212 5.53 -31.97 18.97
N TRP A 213 5.08 -32.45 20.15
CA TRP A 213 4.97 -31.64 21.35
C TRP A 213 6.32 -31.16 21.89
N THR A 214 6.37 -29.92 22.33
CA THR A 214 7.50 -29.31 23.03
C THR A 214 7.00 -28.40 24.16
N PRO A 215 7.43 -28.60 25.44
CA PRO A 215 8.04 -29.83 25.93
C PRO A 215 7.14 -31.04 25.68
N ALA A 216 7.70 -32.24 25.83
CA ALA A 216 6.92 -33.46 25.64
C ALA A 216 5.67 -33.47 26.55
N ALA A 217 4.51 -33.55 25.97
CA ALA A 217 3.23 -33.62 26.66
C ALA A 217 2.73 -35.07 26.75
N PRO A 218 1.82 -35.40 27.69
CA PRO A 218 1.14 -36.68 27.71
C PRO A 218 0.53 -36.98 26.34
N VAL A 219 0.71 -38.19 25.87
CA VAL A 219 0.16 -38.63 24.59
C VAL A 219 -1.36 -38.69 24.71
N SER A 220 -2.04 -37.77 24.04
CA SER A 220 -3.49 -37.81 23.85
C SER A 220 -3.84 -38.06 22.38
N VAL A 221 -4.88 -38.82 22.15
CA VAL A 221 -5.39 -39.07 20.80
C VAL A 221 -6.21 -37.87 20.36
N ALA A 222 -5.72 -37.20 19.31
CA ALA A 222 -6.44 -36.08 18.69
C ALA A 222 -7.60 -36.62 17.80
N THR A 223 -8.79 -36.12 18.01
CA THR A 223 -10.01 -36.55 17.31
C THR A 223 -10.44 -35.63 16.19
N GLY A 224 -9.50 -34.85 15.64
CA GLY A 224 -9.74 -33.90 14.57
C GLY A 224 -9.31 -32.47 14.89
N PHE A 225 -8.80 -32.26 16.10
CA PHE A 225 -8.17 -31.00 16.52
C PHE A 225 -7.10 -31.27 17.58
N VAL A 226 -6.19 -30.35 17.73
CA VAL A 226 -5.19 -30.32 18.82
C VAL A 226 -5.52 -29.16 19.76
N ALA A 227 -5.66 -29.49 21.05
CA ALA A 227 -5.87 -28.50 22.11
C ALA A 227 -4.52 -28.02 22.65
N LEU A 228 -4.32 -26.73 22.65
CA LEU A 228 -3.13 -26.02 23.13
C LEU A 228 -3.49 -25.31 24.45
N ASN A 229 -2.88 -25.74 25.55
CA ASN A 229 -3.21 -25.26 26.90
C ASN A 229 -2.27 -24.14 27.38
N GLY A 230 -1.27 -23.78 26.56
CA GLY A 230 -0.25 -22.79 26.88
C GLY A 230 0.99 -23.34 27.60
N GLU A 231 1.00 -24.61 28.01
CA GLU A 231 2.16 -25.26 28.66
C GLU A 231 3.03 -26.00 27.63
N SER A 232 2.38 -26.57 26.61
CA SER A 232 3.02 -27.28 25.51
C SER A 232 2.52 -26.77 24.17
N TRP A 233 3.36 -26.81 23.17
CA TRP A 233 3.07 -26.40 21.80
C TRP A 233 3.63 -27.41 20.79
N LEU A 234 3.21 -27.30 19.53
CA LEU A 234 3.74 -28.18 18.49
C LEU A 234 4.88 -27.50 17.76
N THR A 235 5.95 -28.27 17.45
CA THR A 235 7.08 -27.81 16.65
C THR A 235 7.46 -28.84 15.60
N SER A 236 7.96 -28.36 14.46
CA SER A 236 8.46 -29.23 13.37
C SER A 236 9.76 -29.96 13.69
N GLY A 237 10.39 -29.71 14.85
CA GLY A 237 11.64 -30.38 15.24
C GLY A 237 12.85 -30.09 14.33
N SER A 238 12.64 -29.96 13.02
CA SER A 238 13.62 -29.54 12.03
C SER A 238 13.11 -28.39 11.19
N SER A 239 14.04 -27.69 10.48
CA SER A 239 13.70 -26.49 9.71
C SER A 239 12.76 -26.78 8.54
N VAL A 240 11.92 -25.79 8.22
CA VAL A 240 11.05 -25.79 7.03
C VAL A 240 11.73 -25.16 5.82
N ALA A 241 13.03 -25.46 5.63
CA ALA A 241 13.88 -24.86 4.60
C ALA A 241 13.33 -25.01 3.17
N ALA A 242 12.70 -26.14 2.87
CA ALA A 242 12.08 -26.36 1.56
C ALA A 242 10.95 -25.35 1.28
N LEU A 243 10.05 -25.17 2.24
CA LEU A 243 8.99 -24.15 2.14
C LEU A 243 9.57 -22.74 1.96
N VAL A 244 10.55 -22.39 2.79
CA VAL A 244 11.19 -21.06 2.71
C VAL A 244 11.83 -20.84 1.35
N SER A 245 12.55 -21.82 0.82
CA SER A 245 13.15 -21.75 -0.52
C SER A 245 12.11 -21.55 -1.62
N ASP A 246 10.99 -22.28 -1.55
CA ASP A 246 9.95 -22.19 -2.56
C ASP A 246 9.19 -20.85 -2.48
N VAL A 247 8.90 -20.34 -1.26
CA VAL A 247 8.34 -19.02 -1.02
C VAL A 247 9.28 -17.90 -1.51
N GLN A 248 10.58 -18.01 -1.29
CA GLN A 248 11.55 -17.04 -1.80
C GLN A 248 11.57 -16.97 -3.34
N LYS A 249 11.41 -18.12 -4.01
CA LYS A 249 11.38 -18.22 -5.49
C LYS A 249 10.08 -17.65 -6.06
N SER A 250 8.94 -18.08 -5.52
CA SER A 250 7.61 -17.66 -5.99
C SER A 250 7.30 -16.24 -5.59
N ASN A 251 7.86 -15.76 -4.47
CA ASN A 251 7.48 -14.53 -3.77
C ASN A 251 6.01 -14.51 -3.34
N GLN A 252 5.42 -15.67 -3.11
CA GLN A 252 4.03 -15.88 -2.78
C GLN A 252 3.90 -16.85 -1.61
N PHE A 253 2.80 -16.78 -0.89
CA PHE A 253 2.39 -17.81 0.07
C PHE A 253 0.89 -17.77 0.30
N ALA A 254 0.36 -18.87 0.81
CA ALA A 254 -0.97 -18.91 1.38
C ALA A 254 -1.00 -19.76 2.64
N ILE A 255 -1.85 -19.38 3.58
CA ILE A 255 -2.10 -20.09 4.82
C ILE A 255 -3.59 -20.20 5.01
N HIS A 256 -4.05 -21.42 5.22
CA HIS A 256 -5.39 -21.72 5.67
C HIS A 256 -5.31 -22.39 7.03
N VAL A 257 -6.02 -21.85 8.01
CA VAL A 257 -6.09 -22.40 9.36
C VAL A 257 -7.52 -22.38 9.89
N ILE A 258 -7.90 -23.48 10.52
CA ILE A 258 -9.16 -23.59 11.28
C ILE A 258 -8.77 -23.64 12.76
N CYS A 259 -9.12 -22.61 13.52
CA CYS A 259 -8.76 -22.50 14.92
C CYS A 259 -9.86 -21.82 15.75
N SER A 260 -9.90 -22.13 17.05
CA SER A 260 -10.75 -21.47 18.04
C SER A 260 -9.92 -21.05 19.25
N ALA A 261 -10.11 -19.83 19.75
CA ALA A 261 -9.47 -19.37 20.96
C ALA A 261 -10.20 -19.88 22.21
N ALA A 262 -9.46 -20.43 23.18
CA ALA A 262 -10.07 -20.89 24.44
C ALA A 262 -10.45 -19.70 25.34
N VAL A 263 -9.64 -18.61 25.31
CA VAL A 263 -9.84 -17.41 26.13
C VAL A 263 -9.70 -16.20 25.22
N PRO A 264 -10.76 -15.41 24.98
CA PRO A 264 -10.67 -14.24 24.10
C PRO A 264 -9.78 -13.13 24.66
N ASP A 265 -9.69 -12.96 25.96
CA ASP A 265 -8.94 -11.89 26.62
C ASP A 265 -7.56 -12.34 27.15
N ILE A 266 -6.89 -13.22 26.46
CA ILE A 266 -5.49 -13.51 26.77
C ILE A 266 -4.60 -12.42 26.16
N GLY A 267 -3.46 -12.14 26.78
CA GLY A 267 -2.45 -11.23 26.24
C GLY A 267 -2.00 -11.63 24.83
N THR A 268 -0.73 -11.48 24.49
CA THR A 268 -0.22 -11.88 23.18
C THR A 268 0.12 -13.37 23.14
N GLY A 269 -0.64 -14.14 22.35
CA GLY A 269 -0.38 -15.56 22.07
C GLY A 269 -0.20 -15.84 20.58
N GLU A 270 0.84 -16.60 20.21
CA GLU A 270 1.12 -16.93 18.79
C GLU A 270 0.43 -18.25 18.40
N ILE A 271 -0.52 -18.17 17.44
CA ILE A 271 -1.26 -19.31 16.89
C ILE A 271 -0.36 -20.12 15.98
N ILE A 272 0.31 -19.42 15.02
CA ILE A 272 1.25 -20.00 14.07
C ILE A 272 2.48 -19.11 14.03
N SER A 273 3.67 -19.71 14.10
CA SER A 273 4.93 -19.01 13.92
C SER A 273 5.86 -19.82 13.01
N ILE A 274 6.47 -19.14 12.05
CA ILE A 274 7.63 -19.65 11.32
C ILE A 274 8.81 -18.85 11.82
N SER A 275 9.55 -19.41 12.80
CA SER A 275 10.59 -18.69 13.51
C SER A 275 11.68 -19.60 14.04
N ARG A 276 12.87 -19.01 14.30
CA ARG A 276 13.99 -19.65 15.00
C ARG A 276 14.38 -18.87 16.26
N SER A 277 14.18 -17.58 16.23
CA SER A 277 14.43 -16.66 17.37
C SER A 277 13.63 -15.37 17.13
N PRO A 278 13.54 -14.46 18.10
CA PRO A 278 12.88 -13.17 17.90
C PRO A 278 13.42 -12.36 16.72
N SER A 279 14.71 -12.49 16.41
CA SER A 279 15.35 -11.82 15.25
C SER A 279 15.17 -12.56 13.93
N PHE A 280 14.91 -13.86 13.97
CA PHE A 280 14.71 -14.72 12.82
C PHE A 280 13.29 -15.32 12.84
N THR A 281 12.32 -14.45 12.60
CA THR A 281 10.92 -14.80 12.40
C THR A 281 10.52 -14.40 11.00
N ASP A 282 9.95 -15.31 10.25
CA ASP A 282 9.54 -15.08 8.86
C ASP A 282 8.05 -14.73 8.78
N LEU A 283 7.24 -15.35 9.67
CA LEU A 283 5.80 -15.15 9.68
C LEU A 283 5.24 -15.40 11.08
N THR A 284 4.24 -14.62 11.47
CA THR A 284 3.43 -14.87 12.66
C THR A 284 1.95 -14.59 12.41
N LEU A 285 1.12 -15.49 12.92
CA LEU A 285 -0.31 -15.31 13.13
C LEU A 285 -0.55 -15.40 14.63
N LYS A 286 -1.04 -14.34 15.25
CA LYS A 286 -1.22 -14.26 16.69
C LYS A 286 -2.59 -13.72 17.07
N GLN A 287 -3.01 -14.03 18.28
CA GLN A 287 -4.11 -13.39 18.97
C GLN A 287 -3.56 -12.29 19.89
N GLU A 288 -4.15 -11.10 19.85
CA GLU A 288 -3.97 -10.04 20.85
C GLU A 288 -5.36 -9.66 21.37
N GLU A 289 -5.68 -10.06 22.59
CA GLU A 289 -7.03 -9.97 23.12
C GLU A 289 -8.03 -10.69 22.19
N ALA A 290 -9.09 -9.99 21.75
CA ALA A 290 -10.03 -10.51 20.76
C ALA A 290 -9.59 -10.34 19.30
N ASN A 291 -8.42 -9.75 19.07
CA ASN A 291 -7.98 -9.37 17.72
C ASN A 291 -7.08 -10.45 17.11
N LEU A 292 -7.17 -10.57 15.79
CA LEU A 292 -6.24 -11.37 14.99
C LEU A 292 -5.17 -10.43 14.42
N VAL A 293 -3.90 -10.81 14.60
CA VAL A 293 -2.76 -10.03 14.10
C VAL A 293 -1.89 -10.91 13.24
N PHE A 294 -1.61 -10.44 12.04
CA PHE A 294 -0.77 -11.11 11.08
C PHE A 294 0.45 -10.25 10.71
N TRP A 295 1.61 -10.88 10.60
CA TRP A 295 2.83 -10.24 10.16
C TRP A 295 3.72 -11.23 9.41
N PHE A 296 4.42 -10.77 8.39
CA PHE A 296 5.44 -11.53 7.69
C PHE A 296 6.67 -10.66 7.38
N ARG A 297 7.81 -11.31 7.21
CA ARG A 297 9.07 -10.66 6.94
C ARG A 297 9.22 -10.30 5.48
N SER A 298 9.63 -9.07 5.22
CA SER A 298 10.21 -8.60 3.95
C SER A 298 11.30 -7.59 4.27
N PRO A 299 12.19 -7.18 3.36
CA PRO A 299 13.13 -6.08 3.60
C PRO A 299 12.43 -4.81 4.07
N LEU A 300 11.20 -4.57 3.63
CA LEU A 300 10.37 -3.44 4.05
C LEU A 300 9.91 -3.53 5.50
N SER A 301 9.66 -4.73 6.03
CA SER A 301 9.06 -5.00 7.34
C SER A 301 10.05 -5.45 8.41
N VAL A 302 11.30 -4.97 8.37
CA VAL A 302 12.39 -5.38 9.29
C VAL A 302 12.02 -5.27 10.78
N LYS A 303 11.10 -4.37 11.14
CA LYS A 303 10.56 -4.27 12.51
C LYS A 303 9.10 -4.74 12.53
N ARG A 304 8.81 -5.82 13.26
CA ARG A 304 7.49 -6.48 13.39
C ARG A 304 6.32 -5.53 13.61
N ALA A 305 6.50 -4.46 14.39
CA ALA A 305 5.41 -3.56 14.79
C ALA A 305 4.90 -2.63 13.67
N ILE A 306 5.61 -2.50 12.54
CA ILE A 306 5.36 -1.43 11.58
C ILE A 306 4.35 -1.85 10.50
N LEU A 307 4.34 -3.12 10.12
CA LEU A 307 3.48 -3.65 9.06
C LEU A 307 2.62 -4.83 9.55
N ALA A 308 2.31 -4.89 10.84
CA ALA A 308 1.38 -5.89 11.36
C ALA A 308 -0.06 -5.53 10.96
N TRP A 309 -0.78 -6.49 10.41
CA TRP A 309 -2.18 -6.32 10.05
C TRP A 309 -3.06 -6.72 11.22
N TYR A 310 -3.74 -5.73 11.81
CA TYR A 310 -4.69 -5.90 12.89
C TYR A 310 -6.11 -6.06 12.35
N VAL A 311 -6.76 -7.15 12.74
CA VAL A 311 -8.16 -7.42 12.43
C VAL A 311 -8.93 -7.50 13.75
N PRO A 312 -9.76 -6.50 14.07
CA PRO A 312 -10.43 -6.44 15.37
C PRO A 312 -11.55 -7.47 15.49
N ASN A 313 -11.80 -7.92 16.72
CA ASN A 313 -12.97 -8.71 17.12
C ASN A 313 -13.14 -10.05 16.39
N VAL A 314 -12.05 -10.74 16.07
CA VAL A 314 -12.11 -12.06 15.44
C VAL A 314 -12.40 -13.16 16.45
N PHE A 315 -11.84 -13.07 17.66
CA PHE A 315 -11.94 -14.09 18.71
C PHE A 315 -12.80 -13.59 19.88
N THR A 316 -14.08 -13.32 19.65
CA THR A 316 -15.00 -12.78 20.66
C THR A 316 -15.89 -13.82 21.32
N ASP A 317 -16.11 -14.97 20.68
CA ASP A 317 -17.15 -15.95 21.06
C ASP A 317 -16.60 -17.37 21.22
N GLY A 318 -15.29 -17.58 21.11
CA GLY A 318 -14.63 -18.89 21.22
C GLY A 318 -15.00 -19.90 20.12
N LYS A 319 -15.77 -19.48 19.10
CA LYS A 319 -16.13 -20.36 17.97
C LYS A 319 -14.94 -20.58 17.04
N PRO A 320 -14.90 -21.74 16.37
CA PRO A 320 -13.93 -21.97 15.31
C PRO A 320 -14.00 -20.89 14.22
N ARG A 321 -12.86 -20.33 13.87
CA ARG A 321 -12.65 -19.41 12.77
C ARG A 321 -11.96 -20.10 11.63
N ASN A 322 -12.46 -19.91 10.44
CA ASN A 322 -11.88 -20.42 9.21
C ASN A 322 -11.16 -19.26 8.50
N ILE A 323 -9.84 -19.22 8.60
CA ILE A 323 -9.00 -18.09 8.24
C ILE A 323 -8.12 -18.46 7.06
N VAL A 324 -8.17 -17.67 5.99
CA VAL A 324 -7.27 -17.80 4.83
C VAL A 324 -6.51 -16.49 4.61
N TYR A 325 -5.18 -16.56 4.63
CA TYR A 325 -4.29 -15.52 4.16
C TYR A 325 -3.68 -15.91 2.82
N SER A 326 -3.61 -14.95 1.90
CA SER A 326 -3.00 -15.14 0.58
C SER A 326 -2.18 -13.93 0.20
N TYR A 327 -0.88 -14.11 -0.07
CA TYR A 327 0.04 -13.10 -0.57
C TYR A 327 0.48 -13.42 -1.98
N ASP A 328 0.21 -12.53 -2.93
CA ASP A 328 0.46 -12.73 -4.35
C ASP A 328 1.78 -12.13 -4.86
N GLY A 329 2.62 -11.62 -3.96
CA GLY A 329 3.87 -10.91 -4.29
C GLY A 329 3.76 -9.39 -4.18
N ALA A 330 2.54 -8.86 -4.01
CA ALA A 330 2.29 -7.43 -3.75
C ALA A 330 1.10 -7.23 -2.82
N ASN A 331 0.03 -8.01 -2.97
CA ASN A 331 -1.19 -7.85 -2.19
C ASN A 331 -1.33 -8.99 -1.19
N LEU A 332 -1.59 -8.65 0.06
CA LEU A 332 -2.02 -9.60 1.06
C LEU A 332 -3.54 -9.52 1.19
N SER A 333 -4.21 -10.62 0.95
CA SER A 333 -5.66 -10.79 1.09
C SER A 333 -5.98 -11.65 2.30
N LEU A 334 -7.07 -11.34 3.00
CA LEU A 334 -7.57 -12.07 4.16
C LEU A 334 -9.03 -12.42 3.97
N TYR A 335 -9.36 -13.66 4.30
CA TYR A 335 -10.73 -14.18 4.28
C TYR A 335 -10.99 -14.84 5.63
N ILE A 336 -12.12 -14.52 6.24
CA ILE A 336 -12.57 -15.10 7.53
C ILE A 336 -14.02 -15.49 7.39
N ASP A 337 -14.35 -16.75 7.69
CA ASP A 337 -15.70 -17.27 7.73
C ASP A 337 -16.52 -16.91 6.47
N GLY A 338 -15.94 -17.09 5.27
CA GLY A 338 -16.57 -16.82 3.97
C GLY A 338 -16.64 -15.35 3.57
N LYS A 339 -15.96 -14.45 4.29
CA LYS A 339 -15.93 -13.01 3.97
C LYS A 339 -14.52 -12.55 3.69
N LYS A 340 -14.34 -11.85 2.55
CA LYS A 340 -13.09 -11.15 2.24
C LYS A 340 -12.99 -9.86 3.07
N SER A 341 -11.83 -9.60 3.68
CA SER A 341 -11.56 -8.33 4.32
C SER A 341 -11.59 -7.19 3.28
N THR A 342 -12.26 -6.10 3.62
CA THR A 342 -12.32 -4.91 2.75
C THR A 342 -11.03 -4.11 2.74
N ARG A 343 -10.13 -4.33 3.70
CA ARG A 343 -8.83 -3.66 3.74
C ARG A 343 -7.89 -4.33 2.75
N LEU A 344 -7.30 -3.53 1.88
CA LEU A 344 -6.22 -3.94 1.00
C LEU A 344 -4.87 -3.68 1.68
N TYR A 345 -4.09 -4.73 1.82
CA TYR A 345 -2.70 -4.65 2.30
C TYR A 345 -1.78 -4.76 1.09
N ARG A 346 -1.51 -3.60 0.45
CA ARG A 346 -0.76 -3.54 -0.80
C ARG A 346 0.70 -3.14 -0.54
N LEU A 347 1.62 -4.02 -0.89
CA LEU A 347 3.06 -3.78 -0.84
C LEU A 347 3.59 -3.56 -2.26
N GLY A 348 3.95 -2.33 -2.59
CA GLY A 348 4.46 -1.96 -3.90
C GLY A 348 5.52 -0.87 -3.80
N PRO A 349 5.98 -0.32 -4.95
CA PRO A 349 6.99 0.73 -4.97
C PRO A 349 6.59 1.95 -4.14
N GLY A 350 5.29 2.32 -4.14
CA GLY A 350 4.77 3.44 -3.35
C GLY A 350 4.90 3.21 -1.85
N ALA A 351 4.57 2.01 -1.35
CA ALA A 351 4.76 1.64 0.04
C ALA A 351 6.25 1.65 0.43
N ALA A 352 7.13 1.15 -0.45
CA ALA A 352 8.57 1.14 -0.23
C ALA A 352 9.13 2.56 -0.16
N LEU A 353 8.75 3.43 -1.09
CA LEU A 353 9.17 4.84 -1.09
C LEU A 353 8.68 5.56 0.16
N ALA A 354 7.39 5.43 0.49
CA ALA A 354 6.82 6.05 1.68
C ALA A 354 7.54 5.60 2.96
N ARG A 355 7.90 4.30 3.04
CA ARG A 355 8.64 3.75 4.17
C ARG A 355 10.06 4.32 4.30
N MET A 356 10.72 4.61 3.19
CA MET A 356 12.03 5.26 3.20
C MET A 356 11.96 6.70 3.71
N LEU A 357 10.87 7.41 3.39
CA LEU A 357 10.68 8.82 3.74
C LEU A 357 10.13 9.02 5.15
N ARG A 358 9.28 8.11 5.62
CA ARG A 358 8.63 8.22 6.95
C ARG A 358 8.22 6.87 7.52
N LYS A 359 7.77 6.87 8.80
CA LYS A 359 7.05 5.73 9.36
C LYS A 359 5.65 5.67 8.72
N ILE A 360 5.31 4.53 8.12
CA ILE A 360 3.99 4.29 7.52
C ILE A 360 3.16 3.39 8.43
N ARG A 361 1.83 3.55 8.37
CA ARG A 361 0.87 2.67 9.02
C ARG A 361 0.28 1.69 7.99
N PRO A 362 -0.07 0.47 8.40
CA PRO A 362 -0.71 -0.50 7.49
C PRO A 362 -1.97 0.03 6.79
N SER A 363 -2.73 0.91 7.45
CA SER A 363 -3.93 1.55 6.91
C SER A 363 -3.67 2.54 5.77
N GLU A 364 -2.43 2.99 5.59
CA GLU A 364 -2.04 3.98 4.58
C GLU A 364 -1.47 3.33 3.31
N LEU A 365 -1.23 2.02 3.33
CA LEU A 365 -0.51 1.29 2.26
C LEU A 365 -1.19 1.38 0.89
N GLU A 366 -2.52 1.40 0.86
CA GLU A 366 -3.30 1.48 -0.37
C GLU A 366 -3.08 2.81 -1.09
N GLY A 367 -3.21 3.94 -0.38
CA GLY A 367 -3.07 5.27 -0.95
C GLY A 367 -1.66 5.58 -1.50
N TYR A 368 -0.62 4.98 -0.92
CA TYR A 368 0.74 5.20 -1.43
C TYR A 368 1.00 4.61 -2.80
N SER A 369 0.30 3.55 -3.17
CA SER A 369 0.39 2.98 -4.52
C SER A 369 -0.12 3.97 -5.57
N ASP A 370 -1.27 4.59 -5.27
CA ASP A 370 -1.92 5.54 -6.19
C ASP A 370 -1.13 6.84 -6.30
N ILE A 371 -0.68 7.39 -5.15
CA ILE A 371 0.20 8.57 -5.12
C ILE A 371 1.48 8.31 -5.92
N TYR A 372 2.06 7.12 -5.81
CA TYR A 372 3.24 6.76 -6.55
C TYR A 372 3.01 6.77 -8.07
N CYS A 373 1.90 6.21 -8.53
CA CYS A 373 1.51 6.26 -9.95
C CYS A 373 1.32 7.71 -10.42
N VAL A 374 0.70 8.58 -9.61
CA VAL A 374 0.58 10.01 -9.92
C VAL A 374 1.95 10.65 -10.10
N LEU A 375 2.90 10.40 -9.19
CA LEU A 375 4.26 10.95 -9.27
C LEU A 375 5.02 10.49 -10.54
N VAL A 376 4.76 9.28 -11.01
CA VAL A 376 5.43 8.72 -12.18
C VAL A 376 4.77 9.15 -13.49
N PHE A 377 3.45 9.15 -13.59
CA PHE A 377 2.76 9.26 -14.87
C PHE A 377 2.18 10.65 -15.15
N PHE A 378 1.71 11.36 -14.14
CA PHE A 378 1.10 12.67 -14.33
C PHE A 378 2.09 13.74 -14.85
N PRO A 379 3.34 13.86 -14.34
CA PRO A 379 4.31 14.80 -14.89
C PRO A 379 4.69 14.50 -16.34
N ALA A 380 4.73 13.21 -16.73
CA ALA A 380 4.96 12.84 -18.13
C ALA A 380 3.83 13.35 -19.04
N GLY A 381 2.59 13.32 -18.56
CA GLY A 381 1.43 13.90 -19.25
C GLY A 381 1.55 15.41 -19.44
N ILE A 382 1.99 16.14 -18.38
CA ILE A 382 2.25 17.59 -18.47
C ILE A 382 3.31 17.89 -19.53
N ILE A 383 4.43 17.19 -19.53
CA ILE A 383 5.51 17.35 -20.53
C ILE A 383 4.98 17.13 -21.95
N LEU A 384 4.14 16.11 -22.15
CA LEU A 384 3.50 15.83 -23.45
C LEU A 384 2.49 16.91 -23.83
N GLY A 385 1.71 17.46 -22.89
CA GLY A 385 0.79 18.57 -23.12
C GLY A 385 1.51 19.79 -23.67
N ILE A 386 2.55 20.25 -22.96
CA ILE A 386 3.41 21.37 -23.38
C ILE A 386 4.00 21.15 -24.79
N ALA A 387 4.38 19.91 -25.12
CA ALA A 387 4.89 19.57 -26.43
C ALA A 387 3.85 19.63 -27.54
N ALA A 388 2.62 19.26 -27.23
CA ALA A 388 1.52 19.20 -28.19
C ALA A 388 1.02 20.59 -28.60
N GLU A 389 1.13 21.60 -27.74
CA GLU A 389 0.78 23.01 -28.03
C GLU A 389 1.56 23.60 -29.21
N ARG A 390 2.80 23.17 -29.39
CA ARG A 390 3.72 23.74 -30.39
C ARG A 390 3.45 23.32 -31.84
N ARG A 391 2.56 22.42 -32.07
CA ARG A 391 2.22 21.94 -33.41
C ARG A 391 0.74 22.05 -33.62
N THR A 392 0.33 22.34 -34.86
CA THR A 392 -0.99 22.03 -35.37
C THR A 392 -0.97 20.61 -35.98
N PRO A 393 -0.76 19.55 -35.18
CA PRO A 393 -0.68 18.21 -35.69
C PRO A 393 -2.08 17.79 -36.13
N SER A 394 -2.14 16.93 -37.13
CA SER A 394 -3.42 16.27 -37.45
C SER A 394 -3.96 15.57 -36.21
N LYS A 395 -5.29 15.58 -36.02
CA LYS A 395 -5.94 14.92 -34.86
C LYS A 395 -5.45 13.46 -34.69
N ALA A 396 -5.22 12.77 -35.81
CA ALA A 396 -4.70 11.42 -35.81
C ALA A 396 -3.29 11.33 -35.21
N MET A 397 -2.39 12.26 -35.52
CA MET A 397 -1.02 12.25 -34.96
C MET A 397 -1.00 12.54 -33.48
N VAL A 398 -1.89 13.39 -32.97
CA VAL A 398 -2.08 13.62 -31.53
C VAL A 398 -2.57 12.36 -30.85
N LEU A 399 -3.59 11.69 -31.38
CA LEU A 399 -4.13 10.46 -30.83
C LEU A 399 -3.07 9.35 -30.80
N TRP A 400 -2.30 9.17 -31.86
CA TRP A 400 -1.23 8.18 -31.90
C TRP A 400 -0.11 8.48 -30.90
N SER A 401 0.29 9.74 -30.75
CA SER A 401 1.31 10.10 -29.75
C SER A 401 0.79 9.91 -28.34
N LEU A 402 -0.45 10.30 -28.04
CA LEU A 402 -1.08 10.05 -26.74
C LEU A 402 -1.15 8.55 -26.45
N ALA A 403 -1.62 7.75 -27.39
CA ALA A 403 -1.69 6.29 -27.21
C ALA A 403 -0.30 5.69 -26.95
N LEU A 404 0.70 6.08 -27.73
CA LEU A 404 2.07 5.57 -27.59
C LEU A 404 2.68 5.92 -26.24
N TYR A 405 2.57 7.18 -25.80
CA TYR A 405 3.21 7.67 -24.58
C TYR A 405 2.37 7.45 -23.30
N SER A 406 1.10 7.05 -23.39
CA SER A 406 0.31 6.63 -22.25
C SER A 406 0.25 5.11 -22.09
N ILE A 407 -0.11 4.40 -23.14
CA ILE A 407 -0.37 2.94 -23.09
C ILE A 407 0.95 2.16 -22.94
N VAL A 408 1.94 2.47 -23.79
CA VAL A 408 3.20 1.69 -23.79
C VAL A 408 3.96 1.81 -22.48
N PRO A 409 4.21 3.02 -21.91
CA PRO A 409 4.88 3.12 -20.63
C PRO A 409 4.08 2.50 -19.47
N ALA A 410 2.76 2.67 -19.44
CA ALA A 410 1.92 2.06 -18.42
C ALA A 410 1.97 0.52 -18.48
N PHE A 411 1.94 -0.03 -19.68
CA PHE A 411 2.06 -1.47 -19.88
C PHE A 411 3.44 -2.01 -19.48
N LEU A 412 4.51 -1.35 -19.92
CA LEU A 412 5.88 -1.73 -19.56
C LEU A 412 6.14 -1.62 -18.05
N PHE A 413 5.61 -0.57 -17.42
CA PHE A 413 5.68 -0.40 -15.98
C PHE A 413 5.05 -1.57 -15.24
N GLU A 414 3.83 -1.93 -15.63
CA GLU A 414 3.11 -3.05 -15.03
C GLU A 414 3.85 -4.38 -15.26
N LEU A 415 4.37 -4.61 -16.47
CA LEU A 415 5.17 -5.81 -16.76
C LEU A 415 6.43 -5.91 -15.89
N ILE A 416 7.12 -4.79 -15.66
CA ILE A 416 8.30 -4.76 -14.79
C ILE A 416 7.91 -5.12 -13.35
N LEU A 417 6.81 -4.57 -12.83
CA LEU A 417 6.34 -4.88 -11.50
C LEU A 417 5.93 -6.36 -11.38
N VAL A 418 5.23 -6.91 -12.37
CA VAL A 418 4.90 -8.34 -12.45
C VAL A 418 6.17 -9.19 -12.43
N ARG A 419 7.16 -8.83 -13.26
CA ARG A 419 8.40 -9.59 -13.36
C ARG A 419 9.22 -9.59 -12.07
N VAL A 420 9.25 -8.46 -11.37
CA VAL A 420 10.02 -8.31 -10.12
C VAL A 420 9.30 -8.93 -8.93
N SER A 421 8.00 -8.77 -8.82
CA SER A 421 7.24 -9.22 -7.64
C SER A 421 6.69 -10.64 -7.75
N GLY A 422 6.50 -11.17 -8.97
CA GLY A 422 5.80 -12.43 -9.20
C GLY A 422 4.27 -12.34 -9.11
N ARG A 423 3.71 -11.11 -8.93
CA ARG A 423 2.26 -10.89 -8.84
C ARG A 423 1.56 -11.02 -10.19
N PRO A 424 0.25 -11.26 -10.22
CA PRO A 424 -0.51 -11.20 -11.46
C PRO A 424 -0.55 -9.77 -12.04
N PHE A 425 -0.79 -9.66 -13.35
CA PHE A 425 -0.96 -8.38 -14.05
C PHE A 425 -2.23 -7.67 -13.55
N SER A 426 -2.10 -6.41 -13.16
CA SER A 426 -3.21 -5.59 -12.68
C SER A 426 -3.72 -4.66 -13.78
N ILE A 427 -4.87 -5.00 -14.36
CA ILE A 427 -5.53 -4.17 -15.39
C ILE A 427 -5.87 -2.78 -14.80
N SER A 428 -6.31 -2.72 -13.55
CA SER A 428 -6.64 -1.44 -12.88
C SER A 428 -5.44 -0.52 -12.75
N ASN A 429 -4.28 -1.02 -12.34
CA ASN A 429 -3.05 -0.22 -12.24
C ASN A 429 -2.58 0.25 -13.62
N PHE A 430 -2.66 -0.62 -14.62
CA PHE A 430 -2.32 -0.28 -16.00
C PHE A 430 -3.21 0.86 -16.54
N LEU A 431 -4.53 0.71 -16.42
CA LEU A 431 -5.48 1.73 -16.88
C LEU A 431 -5.33 3.05 -16.09
N PHE A 432 -5.17 2.98 -14.79
CA PHE A 432 -4.95 4.15 -13.94
C PHE A 432 -3.69 4.91 -14.37
N SER A 433 -2.58 4.22 -14.58
CA SER A 433 -1.32 4.81 -15.05
C SER A 433 -1.46 5.48 -16.42
N ALA A 434 -2.15 4.83 -17.37
CA ALA A 434 -2.39 5.40 -18.67
C ALA A 434 -3.30 6.65 -18.62
N LEU A 435 -4.35 6.61 -17.79
CA LEU A 435 -5.27 7.74 -17.59
C LEU A 435 -4.56 8.94 -16.94
N LEU A 436 -3.58 8.73 -16.05
CA LEU A 436 -2.81 9.81 -15.43
C LEU A 436 -2.00 10.61 -16.47
N VAL A 437 -1.43 9.95 -17.47
CA VAL A 437 -0.75 10.65 -18.58
C VAL A 437 -1.75 11.51 -19.36
N ILE A 438 -2.91 10.93 -19.69
CA ILE A 438 -3.97 11.66 -20.40
C ILE A 438 -4.46 12.86 -19.59
N ALA A 439 -4.68 12.66 -18.28
CA ALA A 439 -5.08 13.73 -17.36
C ALA A 439 -4.05 14.88 -17.32
N GLY A 440 -2.76 14.56 -17.30
CA GLY A 440 -1.71 15.58 -17.35
C GLY A 440 -1.71 16.39 -18.65
N VAL A 441 -1.97 15.73 -19.80
CA VAL A 441 -2.12 16.42 -21.10
C VAL A 441 -3.35 17.34 -21.11
N LEU A 442 -4.48 16.83 -20.62
CA LEU A 442 -5.73 17.61 -20.57
C LEU A 442 -5.63 18.79 -19.61
N TRP A 443 -4.91 18.64 -18.50
CA TRP A 443 -4.66 19.73 -17.56
C TRP A 443 -4.05 20.94 -18.23
N ILE A 444 -3.00 20.76 -19.03
CA ILE A 444 -2.34 21.85 -19.77
C ILE A 444 -3.31 22.49 -20.77
N ARG A 445 -4.07 21.69 -21.53
CA ARG A 445 -4.99 22.21 -22.55
C ARG A 445 -6.20 22.96 -22.00
N SER A 446 -6.63 22.65 -20.77
CA SER A 446 -7.77 23.34 -20.16
C SER A 446 -7.46 24.79 -19.79
N ASP A 447 -6.20 25.14 -19.58
CA ASP A 447 -5.80 26.52 -19.29
C ASP A 447 -5.87 27.43 -20.54
N GLU A 448 -5.80 26.90 -21.77
CA GLU A 448 -5.90 27.68 -23.01
C GLU A 448 -7.35 28.09 -23.35
N GLU A 449 -8.35 27.30 -22.94
CA GLU A 449 -9.77 27.61 -23.24
C GLU A 449 -10.38 28.64 -22.29
N SER A 450 -9.63 29.18 -21.31
CA SER A 450 -10.08 30.31 -20.52
C SER A 450 -10.04 31.57 -21.40
N PRO A 451 -11.19 32.24 -21.66
CA PRO A 451 -11.23 33.34 -22.64
C PRO A 451 -10.23 34.43 -22.28
N ALA A 452 -9.25 34.59 -23.15
CA ALA A 452 -8.26 35.65 -23.08
C ALA A 452 -8.94 37.01 -22.89
N ALA A 453 -8.40 37.79 -21.99
CA ALA A 453 -8.80 39.14 -21.66
C ALA A 453 -9.31 39.92 -22.87
N LEU A 454 -10.50 40.49 -22.71
CA LEU A 454 -11.06 41.51 -23.60
C LEU A 454 -9.98 42.51 -24.01
N PRO A 455 -9.88 42.87 -25.28
CA PRO A 455 -8.88 43.85 -25.73
C PRO A 455 -9.09 45.16 -25.00
N VAL A 456 -8.03 45.68 -24.41
CA VAL A 456 -7.98 47.02 -23.84
C VAL A 456 -8.34 48.00 -24.96
N ARG A 457 -9.56 48.56 -24.94
CA ARG A 457 -9.91 49.72 -25.72
C ARG A 457 -8.91 50.83 -25.36
N GLN A 458 -7.99 51.12 -26.24
CA GLN A 458 -7.30 52.40 -26.25
C GLN A 458 -8.35 53.46 -26.57
N GLU A 459 -8.82 54.15 -25.55
CA GLU A 459 -9.52 55.43 -25.75
C GLU A 459 -8.42 56.49 -25.96
N ALA A 460 -8.51 57.11 -27.13
CA ALA A 460 -7.71 58.26 -27.57
C ALA A 460 -8.09 59.52 -26.78
#